data_3be7e1fe82204ef37461dbf13fcb66f8
#
_entry.id   3be7e1fe82204ef37461dbf13fcb66f8
#
_cell.length_a   1.000
_cell.length_b   1.000
_cell.length_c   1.000
_cell.angle_alpha   90.00
_cell.angle_beta   90.00
_cell.angle_gamma   90.00
#
_symmetry.space_group_name_H-M   'P 1'
#
loop_
_entity.id
_entity.type
_entity.pdbx_description
1 polymer ?
#
loop_
_entity_poly.entity_id
_entity_poly.type
_entity_poly.pdbx_seq_one_letter_code
_entity_poly.pdbx_strand_id
1 'polypeptide(L)'
;MHSAAAAMETKVSRCIEGARKARESQTENMKWWVKAWSNNSKARTGLLQLQLGSSNSSPIEIETPALLLSTRKGLPHFISPDLLPSLPYPHSALLQCSPLHFLEGVSRKTISHIGGLHQMVGLHDSAFVAVPRDSIQCLPECGSTNKFGASFETPCGRRLIKPSEYLQMISSIRPNIWATLADEVPAWVSDKRNKTSVERTVKWLDECISLSPAAGIIFGAVVGGSDISERKRCAEEIAKRNVSGYWIGGFGLGESMDERPALLDAVSDSLPGEKPRLICGLGLPEEVLQAVAAGIDLFDSSYIYNLTLGGFALIFPLDRIEINTSHDQSTDMGIDGTKINLRATVYRKDTSPIVASCTCYTCQNHTKAYINHLLNVHEMLAQILLEIHNTHHFLGFFRSIREAIKDGKFELFRQLFIQGRRHNLAAVAECA
;
A
#
# COMPACT_ATOMS: atom_id res chain seq x y z
N MET A 1 -35.56 -12.79 -39.99
CA MET A 1 -35.49 -11.86 -38.88
C MET A 1 -35.62 -12.52 -37.49
N HIS A 2 -36.42 -13.57 -37.29
CA HIS A 2 -36.58 -14.25 -35.99
C HIS A 2 -35.34 -15.01 -35.48
N SER A 3 -34.49 -15.54 -36.35
CA SER A 3 -33.28 -16.30 -35.97
C SER A 3 -32.16 -15.43 -35.37
N ALA A 4 -32.00 -14.18 -35.81
CA ALA A 4 -30.96 -13.27 -35.32
C ALA A 4 -31.31 -12.70 -33.94
N ALA A 5 -32.59 -12.46 -33.66
CA ALA A 5 -33.06 -11.99 -32.33
C ALA A 5 -32.87 -13.08 -31.27
N ALA A 6 -33.21 -14.33 -31.54
CA ALA A 6 -33.01 -15.43 -30.61
C ALA A 6 -31.54 -15.72 -30.32
N ALA A 7 -30.65 -15.56 -31.33
CA ALA A 7 -29.20 -15.69 -31.13
C ALA A 7 -28.62 -14.55 -30.29
N MET A 8 -29.18 -13.35 -30.40
CA MET A 8 -28.76 -12.17 -29.60
C MET A 8 -29.23 -12.26 -28.13
N GLU A 9 -30.48 -12.74 -27.89
CA GLU A 9 -31.00 -13.02 -26.56
C GLU A 9 -30.20 -14.11 -25.84
N THR A 10 -29.82 -15.18 -26.55
CA THR A 10 -29.01 -16.26 -25.99
C THR A 10 -27.59 -15.79 -25.64
N LYS A 11 -27.02 -14.87 -26.43
CA LYS A 11 -25.71 -14.27 -26.19
C LYS A 11 -25.73 -13.32 -24.99
N VAL A 12 -26.79 -12.53 -24.87
CA VAL A 12 -27.02 -11.61 -23.71
C VAL A 12 -27.26 -12.43 -22.45
N SER A 13 -28.06 -13.47 -22.48
CA SER A 13 -28.31 -14.34 -21.32
C SER A 13 -27.04 -15.05 -20.85
N ARG A 14 -26.19 -15.55 -21.75
CA ARG A 14 -24.89 -16.15 -21.43
C ARG A 14 -23.92 -15.13 -20.84
N CYS A 15 -23.91 -13.88 -21.32
CA CYS A 15 -23.11 -12.80 -20.71
C CYS A 15 -23.58 -12.45 -19.29
N ILE A 16 -24.89 -12.38 -19.05
CA ILE A 16 -25.47 -12.10 -17.73
C ILE A 16 -25.17 -13.24 -16.75
N GLU A 17 -25.30 -14.49 -17.20
CA GLU A 17 -25.01 -15.67 -16.37
C GLU A 17 -23.51 -15.82 -16.10
N GLY A 18 -22.65 -15.51 -17.07
CA GLY A 18 -21.21 -15.43 -16.90
C GLY A 18 -20.80 -14.34 -15.90
N ALA A 19 -21.41 -13.15 -15.99
CA ALA A 19 -21.17 -12.05 -15.07
C ALA A 19 -21.67 -12.38 -13.64
N ARG A 20 -22.79 -13.12 -13.50
CA ARG A 20 -23.32 -13.56 -12.20
C ARG A 20 -22.42 -14.61 -11.56
N LYS A 21 -21.96 -15.63 -12.30
CA LYS A 21 -20.99 -16.63 -11.81
C LYS A 21 -19.64 -16.01 -11.45
N ALA A 22 -19.18 -15.04 -12.22
CA ALA A 22 -17.97 -14.27 -11.91
C ALA A 22 -18.12 -13.46 -10.61
N ARG A 23 -19.30 -12.89 -10.37
CA ARG A 23 -19.63 -12.13 -9.15
C ARG A 23 -19.69 -13.04 -7.93
N GLU A 24 -20.31 -14.21 -8.03
CA GLU A 24 -20.37 -15.22 -6.99
C GLU A 24 -18.96 -15.74 -6.64
N SER A 25 -18.11 -16.02 -7.63
CA SER A 25 -16.71 -16.44 -7.47
C SER A 25 -15.82 -15.34 -6.83
N GLN A 26 -16.05 -14.06 -7.13
CA GLN A 26 -15.29 -12.96 -6.50
C GLN A 26 -15.64 -12.80 -5.01
N THR A 27 -16.92 -13.01 -4.64
CA THR A 27 -17.35 -12.97 -3.23
C THR A 27 -16.88 -14.19 -2.44
N GLU A 28 -16.58 -15.30 -3.10
CA GLU A 28 -15.99 -16.49 -2.45
C GLU A 28 -14.49 -16.32 -2.16
N ASN A 29 -13.76 -15.59 -3.00
CA ASN A 29 -12.31 -15.45 -2.87
C ASN A 29 -11.85 -14.32 -1.95
N MET A 30 -12.69 -13.30 -1.71
CA MET A 30 -12.43 -12.21 -0.75
C MET A 30 -13.69 -11.88 0.03
N LYS A 31 -13.53 -11.85 1.34
CA LYS A 31 -14.52 -11.23 2.24
C LYS A 31 -13.85 -10.12 3.02
N TRP A 32 -14.56 -9.03 3.22
CA TRP A 32 -14.11 -7.94 4.06
C TRP A 32 -15.29 -7.38 4.85
N TRP A 33 -15.08 -7.12 6.13
CA TRP A 33 -16.08 -6.51 6.99
C TRP A 33 -15.44 -5.66 8.08
N VAL A 34 -16.12 -4.62 8.50
CA VAL A 34 -15.68 -3.74 9.58
C VAL A 34 -15.98 -4.41 10.92
N LYS A 35 -14.99 -4.44 11.82
CA LYS A 35 -15.13 -4.95 13.19
C LYS A 35 -15.44 -3.86 14.20
N ALA A 36 -14.82 -2.68 14.07
CA ALA A 36 -15.02 -1.54 14.95
C ALA A 36 -14.78 -0.22 14.23
N TRP A 37 -15.46 0.82 14.70
CA TRP A 37 -15.28 2.20 14.26
C TRP A 37 -14.73 3.05 15.42
N SER A 38 -13.93 4.05 15.10
CA SER A 38 -13.56 5.10 16.06
C SER A 38 -14.76 6.02 16.33
N ASN A 39 -14.87 6.55 17.56
CA ASN A 39 -15.99 7.38 17.96
C ASN A 39 -16.00 8.77 17.28
N ASN A 40 -14.84 9.33 16.93
CA ASN A 40 -14.70 10.72 16.51
C ASN A 40 -14.05 10.89 15.13
N SER A 41 -13.88 9.81 14.37
CA SER A 41 -13.31 9.85 13.02
C SER A 41 -13.84 8.69 12.18
N LYS A 42 -13.46 8.64 10.89
CA LYS A 42 -13.79 7.53 10.00
C LYS A 42 -12.82 6.34 10.14
N ALA A 43 -11.90 6.41 11.12
CA ALA A 43 -10.97 5.32 11.39
C ALA A 43 -11.74 4.06 11.80
N ARG A 44 -11.33 2.93 11.22
CA ARG A 44 -12.02 1.65 11.40
C ARG A 44 -11.05 0.49 11.44
N THR A 45 -11.41 -0.54 12.17
CA THR A 45 -10.76 -1.85 12.03
C THR A 45 -11.65 -2.78 11.25
N GLY A 46 -11.07 -3.54 10.36
CA GLY A 46 -11.78 -4.56 9.59
C GLY A 46 -11.02 -5.88 9.59
N LEU A 47 -11.62 -6.90 9.00
CA LEU A 47 -10.98 -8.18 8.71
C LEU A 47 -11.06 -8.43 7.21
N LEU A 48 -9.90 -8.58 6.59
CA LEU A 48 -9.74 -9.01 5.21
C LEU A 48 -9.45 -10.51 5.19
N GLN A 49 -10.35 -11.29 4.63
CA GLN A 49 -10.22 -12.73 4.44
C GLN A 49 -10.00 -13.01 2.96
N LEU A 50 -8.89 -13.67 2.63
CA LEU A 50 -8.51 -13.99 1.25
C LEU A 50 -8.27 -15.49 1.11
N GLN A 51 -8.88 -16.09 0.08
CA GLN A 51 -8.60 -17.46 -0.31
C GLN A 51 -7.30 -17.50 -1.12
N LEU A 52 -6.31 -18.27 -0.65
CA LEU A 52 -5.05 -18.52 -1.34
C LEU A 52 -5.08 -19.90 -1.98
N GLY A 53 -4.94 -19.96 -3.32
CA GLY A 53 -4.82 -21.22 -4.04
C GLY A 53 -6.10 -22.06 -4.13
N SER A 54 -6.00 -23.38 -3.94
CA SER A 54 -7.13 -24.32 -4.07
C SER A 54 -8.15 -24.14 -2.95
N SER A 55 -9.42 -24.44 -3.26
CA SER A 55 -10.58 -24.33 -2.36
C SER A 55 -10.46 -25.09 -1.02
N ASN A 56 -9.42 -25.88 -0.83
CA ASN A 56 -9.20 -26.70 0.37
C ASN A 56 -8.18 -26.09 1.36
N SER A 57 -7.52 -24.96 1.03
CA SER A 57 -6.64 -24.26 1.98
C SER A 57 -7.47 -23.31 2.86
N SER A 58 -7.10 -23.18 4.14
CA SER A 58 -7.72 -22.18 5.03
C SER A 58 -7.43 -20.77 4.48
N PRO A 59 -8.43 -19.89 4.47
CA PRO A 59 -8.20 -18.52 4.04
C PRO A 59 -7.25 -17.79 5.00
N ILE A 60 -6.45 -16.87 4.45
CA ILE A 60 -5.67 -15.96 5.28
C ILE A 60 -6.57 -14.84 5.80
N GLU A 61 -6.41 -14.51 7.08
CA GLU A 61 -7.15 -13.44 7.75
C GLU A 61 -6.21 -12.33 8.20
N ILE A 62 -6.46 -11.12 7.73
CA ILE A 62 -5.62 -9.95 7.99
C ILE A 62 -6.48 -8.84 8.57
N GLU A 63 -6.14 -8.41 9.78
CA GLU A 63 -6.78 -7.25 10.40
C GLU A 63 -6.30 -5.95 9.75
N THR A 64 -7.24 -5.05 9.44
CA THR A 64 -6.96 -3.70 8.91
C THR A 64 -7.18 -2.64 9.98
N PRO A 65 -6.51 -1.47 9.92
CA PRO A 65 -5.52 -1.04 8.91
C PRO A 65 -4.30 -1.96 8.86
N ALA A 66 -3.78 -2.19 7.63
CA ALA A 66 -2.67 -3.12 7.40
C ALA A 66 -1.67 -2.59 6.38
N LEU A 67 -0.44 -3.08 6.49
CA LEU A 67 0.68 -2.77 5.61
C LEU A 67 0.80 -3.83 4.52
N LEU A 68 1.02 -3.39 3.27
CA LEU A 68 1.45 -4.22 2.17
C LEU A 68 2.96 -4.09 2.02
N LEU A 69 3.68 -5.20 2.05
CA LEU A 69 5.12 -5.19 1.81
C LEU A 69 5.41 -4.96 0.32
N SER A 70 6.10 -3.88 0.02
CA SER A 70 6.50 -3.55 -1.35
C SER A 70 7.51 -4.56 -1.87
N THR A 71 7.29 -5.05 -3.08
CA THR A 71 8.14 -6.08 -3.69
C THR A 71 8.68 -5.62 -5.03
N ARG A 72 9.82 -6.17 -5.42
CA ARG A 72 10.33 -6.13 -6.78
C ARG A 72 10.18 -7.52 -7.40
N LYS A 73 9.36 -7.61 -8.45
CA LYS A 73 9.06 -8.88 -9.14
C LYS A 73 8.52 -9.97 -8.21
N GLY A 74 7.78 -9.56 -7.15
CA GLY A 74 7.12 -10.47 -6.22
C GLY A 74 7.92 -10.81 -4.95
N LEU A 75 9.16 -10.35 -4.83
CA LEU A 75 9.96 -10.53 -3.60
C LEU A 75 10.21 -9.18 -2.93
N PRO A 76 10.10 -9.06 -1.60
CA PRO A 76 10.54 -7.87 -0.87
C PRO A 76 11.99 -7.52 -1.20
N HIS A 77 12.33 -6.24 -1.15
CA HIS A 77 13.60 -5.76 -1.68
C HIS A 77 14.83 -6.33 -0.98
N PHE A 78 14.78 -6.45 0.36
CA PHE A 78 15.91 -6.89 1.19
C PHE A 78 15.56 -8.06 2.09
N ILE A 79 14.37 -8.64 1.98
CA ILE A 79 13.96 -9.80 2.77
C ILE A 79 13.77 -10.98 1.82
N SER A 80 14.63 -11.97 1.93
CA SER A 80 14.51 -13.21 1.17
C SER A 80 13.36 -14.08 1.71
N PRO A 81 12.83 -15.03 0.93
CA PRO A 81 11.70 -15.88 1.35
C PRO A 81 11.92 -16.62 2.67
N ASP A 82 13.16 -17.02 2.95
CA ASP A 82 13.55 -17.68 4.20
C ASP A 82 13.57 -16.75 5.41
N LEU A 83 13.70 -15.44 5.21
CA LEU A 83 13.64 -14.43 6.27
C LEU A 83 12.24 -13.86 6.50
N LEU A 84 11.30 -14.04 5.57
CA LEU A 84 9.91 -13.59 5.75
C LEU A 84 9.24 -14.14 7.03
N PRO A 85 9.47 -15.41 7.45
CA PRO A 85 8.92 -15.93 8.69
C PRO A 85 9.45 -15.24 9.97
N SER A 86 10.51 -14.43 9.87
CA SER A 86 10.98 -13.60 11.00
C SER A 86 10.08 -12.39 11.27
N LEU A 87 9.16 -12.08 10.37
CA LEU A 87 8.18 -11.01 10.51
C LEU A 87 6.87 -11.53 11.12
N PRO A 88 6.07 -10.68 11.79
CA PRO A 88 4.78 -11.08 12.37
C PRO A 88 3.78 -11.56 11.31
N TYR A 89 3.47 -12.85 11.29
CA TYR A 89 2.42 -13.44 10.46
C TYR A 89 1.07 -13.38 11.21
N PRO A 90 -0.10 -13.17 10.53
CA PRO A 90 -0.30 -13.05 9.07
C PRO A 90 -0.09 -11.63 8.51
N HIS A 91 0.24 -10.64 9.33
CA HIS A 91 0.32 -9.23 8.91
C HIS A 91 1.42 -8.94 7.88
N SER A 92 2.42 -9.80 7.76
CA SER A 92 3.48 -9.72 6.73
C SER A 92 3.14 -10.46 5.42
N ALA A 93 1.97 -11.10 5.33
CA ALA A 93 1.61 -11.92 4.18
C ALA A 93 0.96 -11.15 3.01
N LEU A 94 0.69 -9.84 3.15
CA LEU A 94 0.25 -9.00 2.04
C LEU A 94 1.46 -8.43 1.31
N LEU A 95 1.61 -8.80 0.03
CA LEU A 95 2.73 -8.39 -0.82
C LEU A 95 2.22 -7.52 -1.97
N GLN A 96 2.71 -6.28 -2.04
CA GLN A 96 2.41 -5.40 -3.17
C GLN A 96 3.38 -5.65 -4.31
N CYS A 97 2.87 -5.81 -5.52
CA CYS A 97 3.69 -5.89 -6.72
C CYS A 97 3.18 -4.94 -7.82
N SER A 98 4.09 -4.45 -8.67
CA SER A 98 3.68 -3.78 -9.90
C SER A 98 3.83 -4.73 -11.09
N PRO A 99 2.78 -4.88 -11.92
CA PRO A 99 2.89 -5.63 -13.18
C PRO A 99 3.97 -5.07 -14.10
N LEU A 100 4.30 -3.78 -13.95
CA LEU A 100 5.32 -3.09 -14.76
C LEU A 100 6.74 -3.60 -14.50
N HIS A 101 6.99 -4.26 -13.36
CA HIS A 101 8.26 -4.92 -13.08
C HIS A 101 8.61 -6.04 -14.08
N PHE A 102 7.60 -6.57 -14.78
CA PHE A 102 7.75 -7.64 -15.77
C PHE A 102 7.79 -7.14 -17.22
N LEU A 103 8.05 -5.85 -17.42
CA LEU A 103 8.44 -5.30 -18.72
C LEU A 103 9.85 -5.74 -19.13
N GLU A 104 10.66 -6.12 -18.15
CA GLU A 104 12.04 -6.64 -18.31
C GLU A 104 12.24 -8.00 -17.65
N GLY A 105 13.21 -8.75 -18.16
CA GLY A 105 13.65 -10.01 -17.58
C GLY A 105 12.73 -11.16 -17.95
N VAL A 106 12.06 -11.77 -16.95
CA VAL A 106 11.20 -12.93 -17.20
C VAL A 106 10.01 -12.56 -18.06
N SER A 107 9.83 -13.25 -19.16
CA SER A 107 8.73 -12.96 -20.10
C SER A 107 7.37 -13.26 -19.49
N ARG A 108 6.34 -12.48 -19.86
CA ARG A 108 4.94 -12.73 -19.47
C ARG A 108 4.46 -14.14 -19.84
N LYS A 109 4.92 -14.65 -20.98
CA LYS A 109 4.61 -16.02 -21.43
C LYS A 109 5.17 -17.06 -20.47
N THR A 110 6.41 -16.88 -20.03
CA THR A 110 7.07 -17.76 -19.05
C THR A 110 6.32 -17.77 -17.72
N ILE A 111 5.98 -16.59 -17.16
CA ILE A 111 5.21 -16.48 -15.91
C ILE A 111 3.86 -17.18 -16.03
N SER A 112 3.15 -16.94 -17.13
CA SER A 112 1.86 -17.57 -17.39
C SER A 112 1.96 -19.09 -17.52
N HIS A 113 3.04 -19.60 -18.14
CA HIS A 113 3.30 -21.04 -18.30
C HIS A 113 3.63 -21.72 -16.97
N ILE A 114 4.39 -21.06 -16.10
CA ILE A 114 4.71 -21.54 -14.75
C ILE A 114 3.45 -21.58 -13.85
N GLY A 115 2.40 -20.81 -14.15
CA GLY A 115 1.17 -20.79 -13.36
C GLY A 115 0.91 -19.48 -12.61
N GLY A 116 1.73 -18.46 -12.80
CA GLY A 116 1.62 -17.14 -12.17
C GLY A 116 2.74 -16.83 -11.19
N LEU A 117 2.58 -15.69 -10.48
CA LEU A 117 3.64 -15.14 -9.63
C LEU A 117 3.91 -16.02 -8.40
N HIS A 118 2.87 -16.55 -7.74
CA HIS A 118 3.04 -17.43 -6.58
C HIS A 118 3.93 -18.64 -6.88
N GLN A 119 3.68 -19.28 -8.03
CA GLN A 119 4.47 -20.44 -8.45
C GLN A 119 5.91 -20.04 -8.81
N MET A 120 6.07 -18.85 -9.44
CA MET A 120 7.38 -18.37 -9.86
C MET A 120 8.30 -18.06 -8.68
N VAL A 121 7.76 -17.46 -7.60
CA VAL A 121 8.57 -17.05 -6.42
C VAL A 121 8.48 -18.00 -5.24
N GLY A 122 7.59 -19.02 -5.29
CA GLY A 122 7.43 -20.00 -4.20
C GLY A 122 6.72 -19.48 -2.95
N LEU A 123 6.00 -18.35 -3.04
CA LEU A 123 5.29 -17.74 -1.91
C LEU A 123 3.78 -18.08 -1.97
N HIS A 124 3.44 -19.29 -1.53
CA HIS A 124 2.07 -19.80 -1.60
C HIS A 124 1.18 -19.34 -0.45
N ASP A 125 1.77 -18.96 0.68
CA ASP A 125 1.08 -18.51 1.90
C ASP A 125 0.95 -16.97 1.95
N SER A 126 1.27 -16.27 0.85
CA SER A 126 1.19 -14.82 0.73
C SER A 126 0.15 -14.42 -0.30
N ALA A 127 -0.49 -13.26 -0.09
CA ALA A 127 -1.41 -12.66 -1.04
C ALA A 127 -0.74 -11.53 -1.83
N PHE A 128 -0.77 -11.61 -3.16
CA PHE A 128 -0.27 -10.54 -4.03
C PHE A 128 -1.37 -9.54 -4.35
N VAL A 129 -1.07 -8.26 -4.08
CA VAL A 129 -1.87 -7.10 -4.45
C VAL A 129 -1.13 -6.36 -5.56
N ALA A 130 -1.66 -6.42 -6.77
CA ALA A 130 -1.06 -5.77 -7.93
C ALA A 130 -1.60 -4.36 -8.10
N VAL A 131 -0.71 -3.37 -8.13
CA VAL A 131 -1.03 -1.97 -8.42
C VAL A 131 -0.18 -1.47 -9.58
N PRO A 132 -0.72 -0.61 -10.48
CA PRO A 132 0.08 -0.11 -11.60
C PRO A 132 1.25 0.74 -11.12
N ARG A 133 1.04 1.58 -10.11
CA ARG A 133 2.09 2.41 -9.50
C ARG A 133 2.95 1.59 -8.54
N ASP A 134 4.25 1.72 -8.70
CA ASP A 134 5.23 1.41 -7.66
C ASP A 134 5.94 2.72 -7.28
N SER A 135 5.78 3.14 -6.03
CA SER A 135 6.35 4.40 -5.51
C SER A 135 7.88 4.39 -5.42
N ILE A 136 8.52 3.24 -5.71
CA ILE A 136 9.98 3.06 -5.69
C ILE A 136 10.58 3.16 -7.11
N GLN A 137 9.98 2.48 -8.10
CA GLN A 137 10.60 2.28 -9.42
C GLN A 137 9.71 2.59 -10.63
N CYS A 138 8.39 2.59 -10.47
CA CYS A 138 7.45 2.79 -11.57
C CYS A 138 6.48 3.93 -11.26
N LEU A 139 6.99 5.16 -11.35
CA LEU A 139 6.23 6.36 -11.03
C LEU A 139 5.32 6.78 -12.19
N PRO A 140 4.12 7.32 -11.91
CA PRO A 140 3.25 7.87 -12.94
C PRO A 140 3.90 9.08 -13.61
N GLU A 141 3.83 9.12 -14.94
CA GLU A 141 4.33 10.22 -15.75
C GLU A 141 3.16 10.87 -16.51
N CYS A 142 2.70 12.02 -16.02
CA CYS A 142 1.46 12.65 -16.51
C CYS A 142 1.60 13.34 -17.86
N GLY A 143 2.82 13.73 -18.29
CA GLY A 143 3.06 14.50 -19.52
C GLY A 143 2.82 13.69 -20.79
N SER A 144 3.17 12.41 -20.79
CA SER A 144 2.99 11.50 -21.94
C SER A 144 1.72 10.64 -21.84
N THR A 145 1.03 10.65 -20.70
CA THR A 145 -0.26 9.99 -20.54
C THR A 145 -1.31 10.59 -21.47
N ASN A 146 -2.03 9.75 -22.19
CA ASN A 146 -2.99 10.17 -23.20
C ASN A 146 -4.28 9.30 -23.17
N LYS A 147 -5.19 9.52 -24.12
CA LYS A 147 -6.48 8.78 -24.18
C LYS A 147 -6.35 7.28 -24.35
N PHE A 148 -5.20 6.76 -24.76
CA PHE A 148 -4.97 5.35 -25.02
C PHE A 148 -4.40 4.59 -23.81
N GLY A 149 -3.71 5.28 -22.88
CA GLY A 149 -3.10 4.63 -21.73
C GLY A 149 -2.38 5.59 -20.81
N ALA A 150 -1.97 5.05 -19.65
CA ALA A 150 -1.17 5.72 -18.64
C ALA A 150 0.33 5.57 -18.95
N SER A 151 1.09 6.63 -18.78
CA SER A 151 2.55 6.65 -18.92
C SER A 151 3.20 6.49 -17.56
N PHE A 152 4.28 5.70 -17.53
CA PHE A 152 5.08 5.48 -16.33
C PHE A 152 6.57 5.65 -16.66
N GLU A 153 7.30 6.20 -15.71
CA GLU A 153 8.75 6.08 -15.69
C GLU A 153 9.13 4.76 -15.07
N THR A 154 9.85 3.93 -15.81
CA THR A 154 10.26 2.60 -15.39
C THR A 154 11.78 2.44 -15.56
N PRO A 155 12.41 1.42 -14.95
CA PRO A 155 13.83 1.16 -15.20
C PRO A 155 14.21 0.97 -16.68
N CYS A 156 13.23 0.56 -17.51
CA CYS A 156 13.39 0.45 -18.98
C CYS A 156 13.09 1.76 -19.73
N GLY A 157 13.03 2.89 -19.04
CA GLY A 157 12.60 4.18 -19.57
C GLY A 157 11.08 4.36 -19.56
N ARG A 158 10.64 5.44 -20.19
CA ARG A 158 9.21 5.80 -20.25
C ARG A 158 8.39 4.81 -21.06
N ARG A 159 7.29 4.34 -20.48
CA ARG A 159 6.37 3.37 -21.09
C ARG A 159 4.92 3.84 -21.01
N LEU A 160 4.24 3.83 -22.15
CA LEU A 160 2.78 4.05 -22.23
C LEU A 160 2.08 2.68 -22.18
N ILE A 161 1.29 2.46 -21.14
CA ILE A 161 0.60 1.18 -20.87
C ILE A 161 -0.88 1.35 -21.17
N LYS A 162 -1.40 0.57 -22.12
CA LYS A 162 -2.83 0.53 -22.44
C LYS A 162 -3.59 -0.41 -21.48
N PRO A 163 -4.89 -0.18 -21.22
CA PRO A 163 -5.69 -1.08 -20.40
C PRO A 163 -5.62 -2.54 -20.82
N SER A 164 -5.70 -2.82 -22.13
CA SER A 164 -5.59 -4.19 -22.67
C SER A 164 -4.24 -4.84 -22.42
N GLU A 165 -3.14 -4.07 -22.51
CA GLU A 165 -1.80 -4.56 -22.20
C GLU A 165 -1.63 -4.80 -20.70
N TYR A 166 -2.15 -3.91 -19.87
CA TYR A 166 -2.16 -4.06 -18.41
C TYR A 166 -2.88 -5.34 -17.99
N LEU A 167 -4.07 -5.61 -18.56
CA LEU A 167 -4.81 -6.84 -18.29
C LEU A 167 -4.06 -8.11 -18.70
N GLN A 168 -3.31 -8.07 -19.82
CA GLN A 168 -2.44 -9.19 -20.19
C GLN A 168 -1.35 -9.45 -19.15
N MET A 169 -0.80 -8.39 -18.53
CA MET A 169 0.17 -8.52 -17.43
C MET A 169 -0.51 -9.14 -16.20
N ILE A 170 -1.66 -8.61 -15.79
CA ILE A 170 -2.46 -9.15 -14.67
C ILE A 170 -2.78 -10.62 -14.88
N SER A 171 -3.26 -11.00 -16.07
CA SER A 171 -3.58 -12.39 -16.42
C SER A 171 -2.36 -13.31 -16.38
N SER A 172 -1.17 -12.79 -16.65
CA SER A 172 0.08 -13.54 -16.59
C SER A 172 0.56 -13.77 -15.17
N ILE A 173 0.55 -12.73 -14.32
CA ILE A 173 1.05 -12.80 -12.93
C ILE A 173 0.03 -13.40 -11.96
N ARG A 174 -1.27 -13.34 -12.26
CA ARG A 174 -2.39 -13.87 -11.47
C ARG A 174 -2.35 -13.45 -10.01
N PRO A 175 -2.42 -12.15 -9.69
CA PRO A 175 -2.46 -11.67 -8.32
C PRO A 175 -3.82 -11.99 -7.68
N ASN A 176 -3.89 -12.00 -6.34
CA ASN A 176 -5.16 -12.17 -5.61
C ASN A 176 -6.05 -10.94 -5.76
N ILE A 177 -5.47 -9.75 -5.63
CA ILE A 177 -6.13 -8.45 -5.79
C ILE A 177 -5.38 -7.63 -6.83
N TRP A 178 -6.09 -6.85 -7.64
CA TRP A 178 -5.45 -5.92 -8.53
C TRP A 178 -6.23 -4.61 -8.68
N ALA A 179 -5.50 -3.50 -8.76
CA ALA A 179 -6.05 -2.18 -9.00
C ALA A 179 -6.05 -1.86 -10.50
N THR A 180 -7.05 -1.12 -10.96
CA THR A 180 -7.14 -0.69 -12.37
C THR A 180 -6.15 0.43 -12.69
N LEU A 181 -5.88 0.67 -13.98
CA LEU A 181 -5.08 1.80 -14.40
C LEU A 181 -5.72 3.13 -14.00
N ALA A 182 -4.86 4.10 -13.67
CA ALA A 182 -5.25 5.47 -13.34
C ALA A 182 -4.39 6.48 -14.10
N ASP A 183 -4.96 7.62 -14.43
CA ASP A 183 -4.23 8.79 -14.89
C ASP A 183 -3.92 9.66 -13.65
N GLU A 184 -2.89 9.28 -12.89
CA GLU A 184 -2.44 10.03 -11.72
C GLU A 184 -1.72 11.31 -12.16
N VAL A 185 -2.10 12.43 -11.56
CA VAL A 185 -1.54 13.75 -11.88
C VAL A 185 -1.01 14.42 -10.62
N PRO A 186 0.09 15.20 -10.74
CA PRO A 186 0.59 16.01 -9.64
C PRO A 186 -0.41 17.07 -9.17
N ALA A 187 -0.23 17.56 -7.94
CA ALA A 187 -1.10 18.55 -7.31
C ALA A 187 -1.22 19.86 -8.09
N TRP A 188 -0.18 20.24 -8.83
CA TRP A 188 -0.06 21.54 -9.54
C TRP A 188 -0.58 21.56 -10.98
N VAL A 189 -1.24 20.49 -11.46
CA VAL A 189 -1.80 20.50 -12.82
C VAL A 189 -3.01 21.41 -12.92
N SER A 190 -3.32 21.88 -14.14
CA SER A 190 -4.52 22.69 -14.39
C SER A 190 -5.80 21.89 -14.17
N ASP A 191 -6.89 22.56 -13.80
CA ASP A 191 -8.22 21.98 -13.57
C ASP A 191 -8.69 21.18 -14.80
N LYS A 192 -8.44 21.69 -16.00
CA LYS A 192 -8.76 20.98 -17.26
C LYS A 192 -8.00 19.67 -17.37
N ARG A 193 -6.72 19.63 -17.00
CA ARG A 193 -5.91 18.40 -17.03
C ARG A 193 -6.38 17.42 -15.99
N ASN A 194 -6.71 17.92 -14.80
CA ASN A 194 -7.23 17.11 -13.70
C ASN A 194 -8.58 16.47 -14.07
N LYS A 195 -9.53 17.26 -14.59
CA LYS A 195 -10.82 16.75 -15.11
C LYS A 195 -10.63 15.66 -16.16
N THR A 196 -9.70 15.85 -17.10
CA THR A 196 -9.36 14.86 -18.11
C THR A 196 -8.79 13.57 -17.48
N SER A 197 -8.03 13.67 -16.39
CA SER A 197 -7.48 12.51 -15.69
C SER A 197 -8.58 11.64 -15.08
N VAL A 198 -9.58 12.25 -14.46
CA VAL A 198 -10.75 11.55 -13.93
C VAL A 198 -11.54 10.86 -15.06
N GLU A 199 -11.81 11.55 -16.15
CA GLU A 199 -12.53 10.98 -17.31
C GLU A 199 -11.81 9.77 -17.90
N ARG A 200 -10.48 9.82 -18.02
CA ARG A 200 -9.65 8.70 -18.49
C ARG A 200 -9.68 7.54 -17.53
N THR A 201 -9.50 7.80 -16.24
CA THR A 201 -9.50 6.77 -15.20
C THR A 201 -10.81 6.00 -15.16
N VAL A 202 -11.95 6.70 -15.19
CA VAL A 202 -13.28 6.07 -15.25
C VAL A 202 -13.43 5.22 -16.53
N LYS A 203 -13.03 5.76 -17.69
CA LYS A 203 -13.08 5.03 -18.96
C LYS A 203 -12.21 3.77 -18.95
N TRP A 204 -10.99 3.85 -18.41
CA TRP A 204 -10.09 2.70 -18.34
C TRP A 204 -10.60 1.63 -17.37
N LEU A 205 -11.29 2.03 -16.28
CA LEU A 205 -11.98 1.06 -15.43
C LEU A 205 -13.07 0.32 -16.20
N ASP A 206 -13.92 1.03 -16.96
CA ASP A 206 -14.97 0.41 -17.78
C ASP A 206 -14.38 -0.54 -18.84
N GLU A 207 -13.26 -0.15 -19.46
CA GLU A 207 -12.52 -1.01 -20.39
C GLU A 207 -11.93 -2.24 -19.69
N CYS A 208 -11.33 -2.07 -18.51
CA CYS A 208 -10.80 -3.18 -17.72
C CYS A 208 -11.90 -4.18 -17.30
N ILE A 209 -13.05 -3.69 -16.84
CA ILE A 209 -14.18 -4.56 -16.46
C ILE A 209 -14.71 -5.32 -17.68
N SER A 210 -14.83 -4.67 -18.85
CA SER A 210 -15.36 -5.29 -20.06
C SER A 210 -14.43 -6.35 -20.66
N LEU A 211 -13.13 -6.17 -20.54
CA LEU A 211 -12.10 -7.07 -21.07
C LEU A 211 -11.66 -8.15 -20.07
N SER A 212 -11.99 -7.98 -18.78
CA SER A 212 -11.59 -8.94 -17.75
C SER A 212 -12.49 -10.16 -17.76
N PRO A 213 -11.98 -11.34 -18.13
CA PRO A 213 -12.73 -12.57 -17.88
C PRO A 213 -12.56 -12.90 -16.40
N ALA A 214 -13.60 -12.81 -15.60
CA ALA A 214 -13.77 -13.48 -14.28
C ALA A 214 -12.54 -13.68 -13.35
N ALA A 215 -11.42 -13.06 -13.60
CA ALA A 215 -10.14 -13.38 -12.96
C ALA A 215 -9.69 -12.28 -12.00
N GLY A 216 -9.86 -12.55 -10.70
CA GLY A 216 -9.27 -11.78 -9.61
C GLY A 216 -10.20 -10.68 -9.04
N ILE A 217 -9.83 -10.23 -7.86
CA ILE A 217 -10.54 -9.20 -7.11
C ILE A 217 -10.11 -7.83 -7.61
N ILE A 218 -11.05 -7.02 -8.10
CA ILE A 218 -10.79 -5.74 -8.76
C ILE A 218 -10.94 -4.60 -7.73
N PHE A 219 -9.93 -3.75 -7.62
CA PHE A 219 -10.00 -2.46 -6.94
C PHE A 219 -10.07 -1.33 -7.97
N GLY A 220 -11.15 -0.56 -7.93
CA GLY A 220 -11.32 0.60 -8.81
C GLY A 220 -10.42 1.76 -8.38
N ALA A 221 -9.70 2.34 -9.33
CA ALA A 221 -8.82 3.48 -9.07
C ALA A 221 -9.62 4.79 -8.92
N VAL A 222 -9.34 5.57 -7.87
CA VAL A 222 -9.93 6.88 -7.61
C VAL A 222 -8.84 7.94 -7.65
N VAL A 223 -8.98 8.94 -8.52
CA VAL A 223 -8.05 10.07 -8.68
C VAL A 223 -8.80 11.40 -8.63
N GLY A 224 -8.12 12.52 -8.76
CA GLY A 224 -8.72 13.85 -8.79
C GLY A 224 -7.75 14.97 -8.34
N GLY A 225 -6.43 14.66 -8.30
CA GLY A 225 -5.39 15.62 -7.94
C GLY A 225 -5.67 16.31 -6.60
N SER A 226 -5.47 17.63 -6.54
CA SER A 226 -5.79 18.49 -5.37
C SER A 226 -7.15 19.16 -5.46
N ASP A 227 -8.06 18.68 -6.31
CA ASP A 227 -9.42 19.22 -6.45
C ASP A 227 -10.45 18.32 -5.74
N ILE A 228 -11.08 18.86 -4.70
CA ILE A 228 -12.08 18.19 -3.90
C ILE A 228 -13.29 17.76 -4.75
N SER A 229 -13.73 18.59 -5.71
CA SER A 229 -14.91 18.31 -6.53
C SER A 229 -14.63 17.16 -7.50
N GLU A 230 -13.45 17.12 -8.12
CA GLU A 230 -13.03 16.06 -9.02
C GLU A 230 -12.78 14.75 -8.29
N ARG A 231 -12.25 14.79 -7.04
CA ARG A 231 -12.13 13.60 -6.20
C ARG A 231 -13.47 13.00 -5.84
N LYS A 232 -14.45 13.82 -5.43
CA LYS A 232 -15.82 13.38 -5.17
C LYS A 232 -16.46 12.79 -6.42
N ARG A 233 -16.39 13.50 -7.55
CA ARG A 233 -16.93 13.03 -8.84
C ARG A 233 -16.32 11.69 -9.24
N CYS A 234 -15.00 11.54 -9.12
CA CYS A 234 -14.33 10.28 -9.44
C CYS A 234 -14.81 9.15 -8.52
N ALA A 235 -14.83 9.37 -7.21
CA ALA A 235 -15.26 8.39 -6.21
C ALA A 235 -16.71 7.93 -6.48
N GLU A 236 -17.64 8.85 -6.71
CA GLU A 236 -19.04 8.57 -7.02
C GLU A 236 -19.18 7.74 -8.31
N GLU A 237 -18.43 8.10 -9.37
CA GLU A 237 -18.44 7.36 -10.62
C GLU A 237 -17.88 5.94 -10.47
N ILE A 238 -16.78 5.79 -9.74
CA ILE A 238 -16.18 4.45 -9.49
C ILE A 238 -17.09 3.60 -8.59
N ALA A 239 -17.76 4.21 -7.60
CA ALA A 239 -18.68 3.51 -6.71
C ALA A 239 -19.89 2.87 -7.42
N LYS A 240 -20.33 3.42 -8.56
CA LYS A 240 -21.39 2.87 -9.41
C LYS A 240 -20.99 1.57 -10.11
N ARG A 241 -19.70 1.25 -10.18
CA ARG A 241 -19.16 0.10 -10.90
C ARG A 241 -19.00 -1.10 -9.96
N ASN A 242 -19.01 -2.29 -10.56
CA ASN A 242 -18.83 -3.53 -9.81
C ASN A 242 -17.34 -3.77 -9.51
N VAL A 243 -16.86 -3.19 -8.41
CA VAL A 243 -15.51 -3.37 -7.89
C VAL A 243 -15.57 -3.89 -6.45
N SER A 244 -14.56 -4.64 -6.03
CA SER A 244 -14.50 -5.26 -4.70
C SER A 244 -13.86 -4.35 -3.64
N GLY A 245 -13.17 -3.30 -4.06
CA GLY A 245 -12.51 -2.31 -3.21
C GLY A 245 -12.06 -1.11 -4.02
N TYR A 246 -11.37 -0.19 -3.40
CA TYR A 246 -10.93 1.06 -4.00
C TYR A 246 -9.43 1.27 -3.80
N TRP A 247 -8.73 1.67 -4.86
CA TRP A 247 -7.37 2.15 -4.78
C TRP A 247 -7.37 3.67 -4.93
N ILE A 248 -6.96 4.37 -3.87
CA ILE A 248 -6.92 5.83 -3.83
C ILE A 248 -5.58 6.29 -4.38
N GLY A 249 -5.56 6.72 -5.63
CA GLY A 249 -4.39 7.21 -6.34
C GLY A 249 -4.20 8.74 -6.24
N GLY A 250 -3.07 9.23 -6.78
CA GLY A 250 -2.76 10.65 -6.87
C GLY A 250 -2.43 11.32 -5.54
N PHE A 251 -1.96 10.56 -4.54
CA PHE A 251 -1.36 11.07 -3.32
C PHE A 251 0.16 10.84 -3.31
N GLY A 252 0.89 11.68 -2.53
CA GLY A 252 2.35 11.71 -2.56
C GLY A 252 2.90 12.27 -3.88
N LEU A 253 2.12 13.10 -4.59
CA LEU A 253 2.47 13.73 -5.86
C LEU A 253 2.47 15.27 -5.75
N GLY A 254 2.84 15.81 -4.58
CA GLY A 254 3.05 17.23 -4.36
C GLY A 254 1.91 17.97 -3.65
N GLU A 255 0.89 17.26 -3.18
CA GLU A 255 -0.11 17.85 -2.26
C GLU A 255 0.53 18.11 -0.88
N SER A 256 0.07 19.16 -0.20
CA SER A 256 0.54 19.49 1.14
C SER A 256 -0.07 18.61 2.22
N MET A 257 0.60 18.49 3.36
CA MET A 257 0.10 17.80 4.54
C MET A 257 -1.21 18.40 5.08
N ASP A 258 -1.41 19.71 4.88
CA ASP A 258 -2.59 20.43 5.38
C ASP A 258 -3.80 20.26 4.45
N GLU A 259 -3.59 20.13 3.13
CA GLU A 259 -4.66 19.88 2.16
C GLU A 259 -5.16 18.44 2.17
N ARG A 260 -4.27 17.50 2.48
CA ARG A 260 -4.52 16.06 2.36
C ARG A 260 -5.75 15.56 3.14
N PRO A 261 -6.01 15.96 4.41
CA PRO A 261 -7.18 15.50 5.13
C PRO A 261 -8.48 15.80 4.41
N ALA A 262 -8.65 17.03 3.88
CA ALA A 262 -9.86 17.42 3.15
C ALA A 262 -10.06 16.61 1.85
N LEU A 263 -8.96 16.31 1.15
CA LEU A 263 -8.97 15.49 -0.06
C LEU A 263 -9.32 14.02 0.23
N LEU A 264 -8.78 13.46 1.31
CA LEU A 264 -9.09 12.10 1.76
C LEU A 264 -10.53 11.98 2.24
N ASP A 265 -11.01 12.96 3.00
CA ASP A 265 -12.39 13.02 3.48
C ASP A 265 -13.39 13.10 2.32
N ALA A 266 -13.09 13.91 1.32
CA ALA A 266 -13.92 14.04 0.11
C ALA A 266 -14.11 12.69 -0.62
N VAL A 267 -13.04 11.91 -0.73
CA VAL A 267 -13.10 10.56 -1.32
C VAL A 267 -13.88 9.62 -0.41
N SER A 268 -13.56 9.60 0.87
CA SER A 268 -14.12 8.65 1.82
C SER A 268 -15.63 8.83 2.03
N ASP A 269 -16.13 10.08 1.98
CA ASP A 269 -17.55 10.39 2.08
C ASP A 269 -18.35 9.95 0.84
N SER A 270 -17.68 9.84 -0.29
CA SER A 270 -18.29 9.46 -1.57
C SER A 270 -18.22 7.95 -1.85
N LEU A 271 -17.50 7.18 -1.02
CA LEU A 271 -17.32 5.75 -1.19
C LEU A 271 -18.10 4.92 -0.17
N PRO A 272 -18.73 3.80 -0.59
CA PRO A 272 -19.36 2.86 0.33
C PRO A 272 -18.43 2.40 1.46
N GLY A 273 -19.00 2.29 2.67
CA GLY A 273 -18.26 1.86 3.86
C GLY A 273 -17.94 0.37 3.91
N GLU A 274 -18.62 -0.45 3.10
CA GLU A 274 -18.53 -1.91 3.12
C GLU A 274 -17.39 -2.47 2.27
N LYS A 275 -16.56 -1.61 1.68
CA LYS A 275 -15.44 -2.04 0.82
C LYS A 275 -14.12 -1.49 1.33
N PRO A 276 -13.02 -2.26 1.23
CA PRO A 276 -11.70 -1.82 1.66
C PRO A 276 -11.12 -0.76 0.73
N ARG A 277 -10.26 0.10 1.30
CA ARG A 277 -9.60 1.21 0.62
C ARG A 277 -8.10 1.09 0.76
N LEU A 278 -7.41 1.04 -0.36
CA LEU A 278 -5.95 0.97 -0.48
C LEU A 278 -5.41 2.35 -0.89
N ILE A 279 -4.32 2.80 -0.28
CA ILE A 279 -3.57 3.98 -0.70
C ILE A 279 -2.09 3.63 -0.89
N CYS A 280 -1.44 4.28 -1.86
CA CYS A 280 -0.01 4.16 -2.10
C CYS A 280 0.65 5.53 -2.10
N GLY A 281 1.94 5.57 -1.70
CA GLY A 281 2.75 6.78 -1.70
C GLY A 281 2.64 7.64 -0.43
N LEU A 282 1.92 7.18 0.58
CA LEU A 282 1.89 7.76 1.92
C LEU A 282 2.53 6.79 2.91
N GLY A 283 3.57 7.23 3.62
CA GLY A 283 4.31 6.32 4.47
C GLY A 283 4.88 6.95 5.74
N LEU A 284 4.94 8.28 5.81
CA LEU A 284 5.28 8.92 7.09
C LEU A 284 4.24 8.54 8.15
N PRO A 285 4.63 8.25 9.40
CA PRO A 285 3.66 7.86 10.43
C PRO A 285 2.49 8.84 10.58
N GLU A 286 2.73 10.15 10.46
CA GLU A 286 1.64 11.16 10.49
C GLU A 286 0.71 11.05 9.28
N GLU A 287 1.24 10.77 8.09
CA GLU A 287 0.43 10.56 6.87
C GLU A 287 -0.45 9.32 7.01
N VAL A 288 0.11 8.24 7.58
CA VAL A 288 -0.66 7.02 7.88
C VAL A 288 -1.78 7.33 8.86
N LEU A 289 -1.51 8.06 9.94
CA LEU A 289 -2.54 8.45 10.92
C LEU A 289 -3.62 9.35 10.32
N GLN A 290 -3.27 10.27 9.44
CA GLN A 290 -4.24 11.09 8.69
C GLN A 290 -5.13 10.22 7.79
N ALA A 291 -4.53 9.31 7.04
CA ALA A 291 -5.27 8.45 6.12
C ALA A 291 -6.15 7.44 6.86
N VAL A 292 -5.67 6.87 7.98
CA VAL A 292 -6.50 6.01 8.86
C VAL A 292 -7.68 6.79 9.43
N ALA A 293 -7.47 8.05 9.88
CA ALA A 293 -8.55 8.92 10.36
C ALA A 293 -9.64 9.13 9.31
N ALA A 294 -9.25 9.17 8.03
CA ALA A 294 -10.17 9.27 6.89
C ALA A 294 -10.77 7.90 6.46
N GLY A 295 -10.45 6.80 7.12
CA GLY A 295 -11.00 5.47 6.85
C GLY A 295 -10.31 4.70 5.74
N ILE A 296 -9.00 4.86 5.57
CA ILE A 296 -8.16 4.03 4.70
C ILE A 296 -7.74 2.77 5.45
N ASP A 297 -7.73 1.63 4.75
CA ASP A 297 -7.54 0.30 5.34
C ASP A 297 -6.19 -0.34 5.00
N LEU A 298 -5.62 -0.04 3.82
CA LEU A 298 -4.43 -0.71 3.30
C LEU A 298 -3.39 0.32 2.83
N PHE A 299 -2.11 0.08 3.14
CA PHE A 299 -1.01 1.00 2.89
C PHE A 299 0.20 0.28 2.28
N ASP A 300 0.96 0.95 1.41
CA ASP A 300 2.22 0.41 0.90
C ASP A 300 3.40 0.67 1.85
N SER A 301 4.51 -0.04 1.67
CA SER A 301 5.71 0.06 2.50
C SER A 301 6.89 0.77 1.81
N SER A 302 6.64 1.56 0.78
CA SER A 302 7.70 2.28 0.06
C SER A 302 8.54 3.20 0.94
N TYR A 303 7.95 3.76 1.99
CA TYR A 303 8.66 4.55 2.99
C TYR A 303 9.74 3.73 3.73
N ILE A 304 9.45 2.49 4.10
CA ILE A 304 10.40 1.58 4.76
C ILE A 304 11.61 1.36 3.87
N TYR A 305 11.40 1.05 2.60
CA TYR A 305 12.47 0.89 1.63
C TYR A 305 13.40 2.13 1.56
N ASN A 306 12.82 3.34 1.50
CA ASN A 306 13.59 4.58 1.45
C ASN A 306 14.39 4.81 2.74
N LEU A 307 13.83 4.50 3.92
CA LEU A 307 14.55 4.55 5.20
C LEU A 307 15.73 3.59 5.21
N THR A 308 15.50 2.36 4.79
CA THR A 308 16.51 1.30 4.74
C THR A 308 17.69 1.70 3.85
N LEU A 309 17.43 2.23 2.65
CA LEU A 309 18.48 2.75 1.76
C LEU A 309 19.25 3.91 2.37
N GLY A 310 18.56 4.81 3.07
CA GLY A 310 19.16 5.94 3.77
C GLY A 310 20.01 5.55 4.99
N GLY A 311 19.89 4.31 5.48
CA GLY A 311 20.53 3.86 6.71
C GLY A 311 19.80 4.31 7.98
N PHE A 312 18.49 4.59 7.86
CA PHE A 312 17.66 5.01 8.98
C PHE A 312 16.91 3.83 9.60
N ALA A 313 16.83 3.84 10.93
CA ALA A 313 16.04 2.89 11.71
C ALA A 313 14.90 3.60 12.44
N LEU A 314 13.71 3.03 12.41
CA LEU A 314 12.53 3.51 13.14
C LEU A 314 12.68 3.24 14.64
N ILE A 315 12.34 4.24 15.49
CA ILE A 315 12.50 4.14 16.95
C ILE A 315 11.32 4.67 17.76
N PHE A 316 10.28 5.22 17.12
CA PHE A 316 9.16 5.81 17.88
C PHE A 316 8.45 4.77 18.75
N PRO A 317 7.89 5.16 19.93
CA PRO A 317 7.23 4.24 20.84
C PRO A 317 6.01 3.56 20.20
N LEU A 318 5.89 2.25 20.36
CA LEU A 318 4.73 1.47 19.91
C LEU A 318 3.73 1.25 21.04
N ASP A 319 4.20 1.18 22.26
CA ASP A 319 3.40 0.94 23.45
C ASP A 319 3.11 2.26 24.17
N ARG A 320 1.83 2.48 24.42
CA ARG A 320 1.21 3.41 25.37
C ARG A 320 0.98 4.87 25.00
N ILE A 321 -0.28 5.17 25.15
CA ILE A 321 -0.88 6.45 25.53
C ILE A 321 -0.44 6.94 26.93
N GLU A 322 0.58 6.38 27.55
CA GLU A 322 1.13 6.91 28.79
C GLU A 322 2.28 7.86 28.44
N ILE A 323 1.94 9.16 28.46
CA ILE A 323 2.95 10.21 28.62
C ILE A 323 3.52 10.06 30.03
N ASN A 324 4.47 9.16 30.21
CA ASN A 324 5.35 9.29 31.36
C ASN A 324 6.25 10.49 31.06
N THR A 325 5.96 11.58 31.76
CA THR A 325 6.82 12.75 31.89
C THR A 325 8.15 12.47 32.61
N SER A 326 8.60 11.22 32.60
CA SER A 326 9.94 10.88 32.98
C SER A 326 10.88 11.24 31.83
N HIS A 327 11.44 12.42 31.92
CA HIS A 327 12.62 12.89 31.20
C HIS A 327 13.79 11.92 31.40
N ASP A 328 13.78 10.78 30.74
CA ASP A 328 14.99 10.08 30.40
C ASP A 328 15.50 10.72 29.12
N GLN A 329 16.27 11.80 29.28
CA GLN A 329 16.97 12.49 28.19
C GLN A 329 18.07 11.56 27.65
N SER A 330 17.68 10.54 26.90
CA SER A 330 18.64 9.93 25.99
C SER A 330 18.81 10.91 24.82
N THR A 331 19.96 11.58 24.78
CA THR A 331 20.44 12.52 23.75
C THR A 331 20.55 11.93 22.35
N ASP A 332 19.92 10.79 22.09
CA ASP A 332 20.13 9.91 20.95
C ASP A 332 18.91 9.80 20.02
N MET A 333 17.83 10.56 20.32
CA MET A 333 16.65 10.59 19.44
C MET A 333 16.94 11.44 18.21
N GLY A 334 16.70 10.88 17.02
CA GLY A 334 16.82 11.60 15.76
C GLY A 334 15.98 12.88 15.76
N ILE A 335 16.29 13.79 14.83
CA ILE A 335 15.76 15.17 14.75
C ILE A 335 14.23 15.27 15.00
N ASP A 336 13.44 14.28 14.57
CA ASP A 336 11.98 14.26 14.75
C ASP A 336 11.47 13.20 15.74
N GLY A 337 12.39 12.49 16.42
CA GLY A 337 12.05 11.42 17.37
C GLY A 337 11.42 10.16 16.75
N THR A 338 11.32 10.07 15.43
CA THR A 338 10.71 8.90 14.77
C THR A 338 11.74 7.90 14.27
N LYS A 339 12.97 8.35 13.99
CA LYS A 339 14.03 7.52 13.40
C LYS A 339 15.42 8.02 13.77
N ILE A 340 16.41 7.14 13.71
CA ILE A 340 17.84 7.46 13.88
C ILE A 340 18.61 7.14 12.61
N ASN A 341 19.66 7.92 12.32
CA ASN A 341 20.57 7.67 11.23
C ASN A 341 21.75 6.81 11.72
N LEU A 342 21.71 5.52 11.47
CA LEU A 342 22.75 4.59 11.92
C LEU A 342 24.09 4.73 11.19
N ARG A 343 24.21 5.61 10.19
CA ARG A 343 25.53 6.01 9.61
C ARG A 343 26.29 6.98 10.50
N ALA A 344 25.62 7.64 11.45
CA ALA A 344 26.23 8.63 12.33
C ALA A 344 27.32 8.03 13.22
N THR A 345 28.39 8.80 13.44
CA THR A 345 29.59 8.35 14.18
C THR A 345 29.30 8.04 15.65
N VAL A 346 28.25 8.61 16.23
CA VAL A 346 27.82 8.35 17.61
C VAL A 346 27.54 6.86 17.86
N TYR A 347 27.03 6.14 16.86
CA TYR A 347 26.70 4.73 16.96
C TYR A 347 27.89 3.78 16.78
N ARG A 348 29.07 4.29 16.44
CA ARG A 348 30.25 3.47 16.13
C ARG A 348 30.68 2.52 17.26
N LYS A 349 30.37 2.88 18.51
CA LYS A 349 30.71 2.10 19.71
C LYS A 349 29.48 1.69 20.53
N ASP A 350 28.28 1.94 20.02
CA ASP A 350 27.03 1.63 20.72
C ASP A 350 26.69 0.16 20.55
N THR A 351 26.88 -0.62 21.62
CA THR A 351 26.61 -2.07 21.65
C THR A 351 25.16 -2.40 22.02
N SER A 352 24.28 -1.41 22.16
CA SER A 352 22.87 -1.65 22.41
C SER A 352 22.12 -2.00 21.10
N PRO A 353 20.95 -2.67 21.18
CA PRO A 353 20.07 -2.88 20.05
C PRO A 353 19.49 -1.55 19.54
N ILE A 354 18.87 -1.55 18.34
CA ILE A 354 18.22 -0.33 17.79
C ILE A 354 17.16 0.18 18.76
N VAL A 355 16.28 -0.70 19.25
CA VAL A 355 15.25 -0.42 20.27
C VAL A 355 15.32 -1.53 21.31
N ALA A 356 15.50 -1.16 22.59
CA ALA A 356 15.72 -2.14 23.68
C ALA A 356 14.57 -3.12 23.88
N SER A 357 13.32 -2.67 23.72
CA SER A 357 12.11 -3.50 23.86
C SER A 357 11.70 -4.24 22.58
N CYS A 358 12.42 -4.05 21.47
CA CYS A 358 12.06 -4.64 20.18
C CYS A 358 12.42 -6.12 20.11
N THR A 359 11.47 -6.95 19.71
CA THR A 359 11.62 -8.40 19.58
C THR A 359 11.99 -8.87 18.17
N CYS A 360 12.29 -7.96 17.22
CA CYS A 360 12.68 -8.36 15.87
C CYS A 360 14.04 -9.07 15.85
N TYR A 361 14.26 -9.86 14.81
CA TYR A 361 15.52 -10.60 14.62
C TYR A 361 16.75 -9.69 14.75
N THR A 362 16.71 -8.51 14.15
CA THR A 362 17.85 -7.57 14.16
C THR A 362 18.18 -7.08 15.57
N CYS A 363 17.18 -6.64 16.35
CA CYS A 363 17.42 -6.14 17.71
C CYS A 363 17.84 -7.24 18.68
N GLN A 364 17.42 -8.49 18.47
CA GLN A 364 17.81 -9.61 19.34
C GLN A 364 19.22 -10.12 19.06
N ASN A 365 19.75 -9.91 17.84
CA ASN A 365 21.01 -10.54 17.43
C ASN A 365 22.12 -9.56 17.09
N HIS A 366 21.81 -8.26 16.90
CA HIS A 366 22.75 -7.27 16.37
C HIS A 366 22.70 -5.95 17.13
N THR A 367 23.83 -5.26 17.15
CA THR A 367 24.01 -3.96 17.82
C THR A 367 24.01 -2.80 16.82
N LYS A 368 23.74 -1.58 17.30
CA LYS A 368 23.87 -0.36 16.50
C LYS A 368 25.30 -0.19 15.97
N ALA A 369 26.34 -0.51 16.77
CA ALA A 369 27.73 -0.46 16.33
C ALA A 369 28.01 -1.38 15.14
N TYR A 370 27.48 -2.60 15.16
CA TYR A 370 27.65 -3.54 14.05
C TYR A 370 26.94 -3.04 12.77
N ILE A 371 25.70 -2.58 12.89
CA ILE A 371 24.96 -2.03 11.74
C ILE A 371 25.65 -0.76 11.21
N ASN A 372 26.14 0.12 12.09
CA ASN A 372 26.95 1.29 11.71
C ASN A 372 28.18 0.87 10.90
N HIS A 373 28.92 -0.16 11.37
CA HIS A 373 30.06 -0.69 10.63
C HIS A 373 29.65 -1.16 9.23
N LEU A 374 28.63 -2.02 9.11
CA LEU A 374 28.15 -2.55 7.84
C LEU A 374 27.71 -1.45 6.86
N LEU A 375 27.03 -0.41 7.35
CA LEU A 375 26.60 0.74 6.54
C LEU A 375 27.80 1.56 6.02
N ASN A 376 28.85 1.71 6.80
CA ASN A 376 30.01 2.49 6.43
C ASN A 376 30.97 1.73 5.49
N VAL A 377 30.96 0.40 5.52
CA VAL A 377 31.74 -0.43 4.57
C VAL A 377 30.88 -0.92 3.38
N HIS A 378 29.64 -0.42 3.27
CA HIS A 378 28.70 -0.71 2.18
C HIS A 378 28.33 -2.19 2.02
N GLU A 379 28.22 -2.92 3.12
CA GLU A 379 27.75 -4.31 3.12
C GLU A 379 26.21 -4.37 3.02
N MET A 380 25.72 -5.20 2.09
CA MET A 380 24.27 -5.36 1.86
C MET A 380 23.52 -5.91 3.09
N LEU A 381 24.22 -6.61 3.97
CA LEU A 381 23.63 -7.12 5.21
C LEU A 381 23.04 -5.99 6.07
N ALA A 382 23.60 -4.76 5.99
CA ALA A 382 23.04 -3.61 6.68
C ALA A 382 21.59 -3.33 6.25
N GLN A 383 21.33 -3.34 4.94
CA GLN A 383 19.97 -3.12 4.40
C GLN A 383 19.03 -4.25 4.80
N ILE A 384 19.51 -5.50 4.79
CA ILE A 384 18.69 -6.66 5.24
C ILE A 384 18.27 -6.50 6.69
N LEU A 385 19.22 -6.20 7.59
CA LEU A 385 18.95 -6.03 9.01
C LEU A 385 18.02 -4.84 9.29
N LEU A 386 18.24 -3.71 8.58
CA LEU A 386 17.39 -2.53 8.70
C LEU A 386 15.98 -2.78 8.19
N GLU A 387 15.83 -3.45 7.02
CA GLU A 387 14.51 -3.75 6.47
C GLU A 387 13.69 -4.65 7.40
N ILE A 388 14.32 -5.68 7.98
CA ILE A 388 13.67 -6.55 8.98
C ILE A 388 13.22 -5.72 10.20
N HIS A 389 14.08 -4.87 10.74
CA HIS A 389 13.72 -4.03 11.88
C HIS A 389 12.63 -3.03 11.56
N ASN A 390 12.79 -2.26 10.48
CA ASN A 390 11.84 -1.21 10.09
C ASN A 390 10.47 -1.80 9.75
N THR A 391 10.43 -2.92 9.05
CA THR A 391 9.18 -3.63 8.72
C THR A 391 8.50 -4.16 9.98
N HIS A 392 9.23 -4.83 10.87
CA HIS A 392 8.71 -5.31 12.15
C HIS A 392 8.12 -4.17 12.99
N HIS A 393 8.87 -3.07 13.09
CA HIS A 393 8.47 -1.88 13.85
C HIS A 393 7.20 -1.25 13.26
N PHE A 394 7.13 -1.12 11.95
CA PHE A 394 5.98 -0.52 11.28
C PHE A 394 4.73 -1.42 11.33
N LEU A 395 4.90 -2.74 11.25
CA LEU A 395 3.80 -3.69 11.52
C LEU A 395 3.29 -3.58 12.96
N GLY A 396 4.20 -3.36 13.93
CA GLY A 396 3.86 -3.01 15.31
C GLY A 396 3.02 -1.72 15.40
N PHE A 397 3.39 -0.69 14.65
CA PHE A 397 2.63 0.56 14.59
C PHE A 397 1.19 0.35 14.09
N PHE A 398 1.00 -0.42 13.04
CA PHE A 398 -0.35 -0.78 12.58
C PHE A 398 -1.14 -1.57 13.62
N ARG A 399 -0.48 -2.44 14.41
CA ARG A 399 -1.11 -3.12 15.53
C ARG A 399 -1.60 -2.12 16.58
N SER A 400 -0.74 -1.18 17.01
CA SER A 400 -1.10 -0.14 17.99
C SER A 400 -2.26 0.75 17.49
N ILE A 401 -2.29 1.09 16.20
CA ILE A 401 -3.42 1.80 15.57
C ILE A 401 -4.72 1.00 15.71
N ARG A 402 -4.70 -0.31 15.37
CA ARG A 402 -5.90 -1.17 15.48
C ARG A 402 -6.39 -1.29 16.92
N GLU A 403 -5.49 -1.46 17.87
CA GLU A 403 -5.82 -1.51 19.30
C GLU A 403 -6.42 -0.18 19.76
N ALA A 404 -5.82 0.96 19.40
CA ALA A 404 -6.37 2.28 19.72
C ALA A 404 -7.78 2.53 19.13
N ILE A 405 -8.06 2.01 17.93
CA ILE A 405 -9.41 2.09 17.33
C ILE A 405 -10.38 1.20 18.11
N LYS A 406 -10.03 -0.05 18.41
CA LYS A 406 -10.85 -1.00 19.18
C LYS A 406 -11.21 -0.46 20.56
N ASP A 407 -10.26 0.23 21.19
CA ASP A 407 -10.44 0.85 22.52
C ASP A 407 -11.16 2.20 22.48
N GLY A 408 -11.51 2.72 21.29
CA GLY A 408 -12.13 4.05 21.13
C GLY A 408 -11.19 5.22 21.44
N LYS A 409 -9.89 5.00 21.46
CA LYS A 409 -8.84 5.97 21.84
C LYS A 409 -7.99 6.46 20.65
N PHE A 410 -8.40 6.20 19.42
CA PHE A 410 -7.59 6.49 18.24
C PHE A 410 -7.23 7.98 18.11
N GLU A 411 -8.18 8.90 18.35
CA GLU A 411 -7.88 10.34 18.26
C GLU A 411 -6.89 10.81 19.32
N LEU A 412 -6.99 10.28 20.53
CA LEU A 412 -6.00 10.54 21.58
C LEU A 412 -4.62 10.00 21.16
N PHE A 413 -4.54 8.77 20.67
CA PHE A 413 -3.31 8.18 20.16
C PHE A 413 -2.66 9.05 19.06
N ARG A 414 -3.47 9.50 18.08
CA ARG A 414 -3.02 10.38 16.99
C ARG A 414 -2.49 11.71 17.50
N GLN A 415 -3.22 12.35 18.41
CA GLN A 415 -2.83 13.64 18.99
C GLN A 415 -1.52 13.53 19.77
N LEU A 416 -1.38 12.51 20.61
CA LEU A 416 -0.18 12.29 21.40
C LEU A 416 1.06 12.01 20.52
N PHE A 417 0.88 11.23 19.46
CA PHE A 417 1.95 10.96 18.50
C PHE A 417 2.44 12.25 17.82
N ILE A 418 1.52 13.08 17.33
CA ILE A 418 1.84 14.37 16.68
C ILE A 418 2.47 15.35 17.66
N GLN A 419 1.96 15.45 18.89
CA GLN A 419 2.51 16.33 19.92
C GLN A 419 3.93 15.93 20.32
N GLY A 420 4.20 14.63 20.54
CA GLY A 420 5.52 14.11 20.86
C GLY A 420 6.54 14.46 19.78
N ARG A 421 6.18 14.31 18.50
CA ARG A 421 7.04 14.70 17.39
C ARG A 421 7.31 16.19 17.33
N ARG A 422 6.31 17.04 17.52
CA ARG A 422 6.47 18.52 17.55
C ARG A 422 7.39 18.97 18.68
N HIS A 423 7.29 18.35 19.85
CA HIS A 423 8.14 18.62 21.00
C HIS A 423 9.62 18.32 20.68
N ASN A 424 9.88 17.17 20.05
CA ASN A 424 11.23 16.78 19.64
C ASN A 424 11.82 17.74 18.60
N LEU A 425 11.02 18.17 17.61
CA LEU A 425 11.46 19.16 16.61
C LEU A 425 11.76 20.53 17.23
N ALA A 426 10.97 20.99 18.20
CA ALA A 426 11.21 22.25 18.90
C ALA A 426 12.49 22.19 19.74
N ALA A 427 12.71 21.11 20.49
CA ALA A 427 13.92 20.92 21.29
C ALA A 427 15.20 20.92 20.45
N VAL A 428 15.17 20.35 19.25
CA VAL A 428 16.31 20.37 18.31
C VAL A 428 16.55 21.78 17.76
N ALA A 429 15.48 22.53 17.45
CA ALA A 429 15.60 23.91 16.95
C ALA A 429 16.17 24.88 18.01
N GLU A 430 15.95 24.63 19.31
CA GLU A 430 16.53 25.42 20.41
C GLU A 430 18.00 25.09 20.67
N CYS A 431 18.48 23.90 20.23
CA CYS A 431 19.88 23.48 20.39
C CYS A 431 20.75 23.77 19.16
N ALA A 432 20.19 24.24 18.05
CA ALA A 432 20.90 24.56 16.80
C ALA A 432 21.17 26.06 16.67
#